data_e582eaa78482981b4f3556feb6d6f58c
#
_entry.id   e582eaa78482981b4f3556feb6d6f58c
#
_cell.length_a   1.000
_cell.length_b   1.000
_cell.length_c   1.000
_cell.angle_alpha   90.00
_cell.angle_beta   90.00
_cell.angle_gamma   90.00
#
_symmetry.space_group_name_H-M   'P 1'
#
loop_
_entity.id
_entity.type
_entity.pdbx_description
1 polymer ?
#
loop_
_entity_poly.entity_id
_entity_poly.type
_entity_poly.pdbx_seq_one_letter_code
_entity_poly.pdbx_strand_id
1 'polypeptide(L)'
;MNILAIGDIFGRPGRAALKALLPGLIKKYSPDFVVANIENAAGGRGVTQKVAEELSVCPVDIFTSGNHIWDHKTFLPFLDRYSILRPANVKGDLPGFGFGIYPSKNNKRIGVINLQGRVFMEGKGPELDNPFDVCEKILSDMKSRTDCILIDFHAETTSE
;
A
#
# COMPACT_ATOMS: atom_id res chain seq x y z
N MET A 1 -17.55 3.84 -9.25
CA MET A 1 -16.77 3.25 -8.13
C MET A 1 -16.24 4.39 -7.29
N ASN A 2 -16.51 4.36 -5.98
CA ASN A 2 -16.00 5.32 -5.01
C ASN A 2 -14.87 4.66 -4.23
N ILE A 3 -13.68 5.26 -4.25
CA ILE A 3 -12.51 4.75 -3.53
C ILE A 3 -12.17 5.75 -2.41
N LEU A 4 -12.03 5.24 -1.18
CA LEU A 4 -11.50 6.01 -0.06
C LEU A 4 -10.01 5.69 0.06
N ALA A 5 -9.17 6.63 -0.35
CA ALA A 5 -7.73 6.54 -0.20
C ALA A 5 -7.26 7.35 1.02
N ILE A 6 -6.52 6.70 1.91
CA ILE A 6 -5.96 7.29 3.12
C ILE A 6 -4.44 7.31 2.95
N GLY A 7 -3.87 8.51 2.99
CA GLY A 7 -2.42 8.71 2.90
C GLY A 7 -1.68 8.15 4.11
N ASP A 8 -0.42 8.52 4.23
CA ASP A 8 0.54 7.98 5.19
C ASP A 8 0.03 8.00 6.65
N ILE A 9 -0.15 6.81 7.22
CA ILE A 9 -0.54 6.62 8.62
C ILE A 9 0.72 6.62 9.49
N PHE A 10 0.95 7.76 10.16
CA PHE A 10 2.15 7.97 10.94
C PHE A 10 1.97 7.54 12.41
N GLY A 11 2.71 6.53 12.83
CA GLY A 11 2.85 6.10 14.22
C GLY A 11 1.53 5.82 14.95
N ARG A 12 1.59 5.86 16.28
CA ARG A 12 0.41 5.61 17.14
C ARG A 12 -0.72 6.61 16.94
N PRO A 13 -0.46 7.93 16.80
CA PRO A 13 -1.53 8.90 16.55
C PRO A 13 -2.30 8.63 15.27
N GLY A 14 -1.59 8.34 14.17
CA GLY A 14 -2.20 8.01 12.87
C GLY A 14 -3.08 6.76 12.95
N ARG A 15 -2.59 5.69 13.60
CA ARG A 15 -3.39 4.47 13.80
C ARG A 15 -4.63 4.72 14.67
N ALA A 16 -4.50 5.55 15.72
CA ALA A 16 -5.64 5.90 16.56
C ALA A 16 -6.68 6.71 15.78
N ALA A 17 -6.23 7.68 14.96
CA ALA A 17 -7.10 8.47 14.10
C ALA A 17 -7.83 7.59 13.07
N LEU A 18 -7.10 6.67 12.40
CA LEU A 18 -7.70 5.71 11.47
C LEU A 18 -8.85 4.95 12.12
N LYS A 19 -8.61 4.33 13.28
CA LYS A 19 -9.61 3.52 13.99
C LYS A 19 -10.82 4.34 14.42
N ALA A 20 -10.61 5.57 14.89
CA ALA A 20 -11.67 6.43 15.37
C ALA A 20 -12.53 6.99 14.23
N LEU A 21 -11.93 7.36 13.10
CA LEU A 21 -12.60 8.11 12.04
C LEU A 21 -13.11 7.24 10.90
N LEU A 22 -12.40 6.14 10.57
CA LEU A 22 -12.72 5.32 9.40
C LEU A 22 -14.16 4.80 9.37
N PRO A 23 -14.76 4.30 10.48
CA PRO A 23 -16.16 3.86 10.46
C PRO A 23 -17.14 4.98 10.07
N GLY A 24 -16.90 6.19 10.57
CA GLY A 24 -17.70 7.37 10.22
C GLY A 24 -17.53 7.80 8.77
N LEU A 25 -16.31 7.74 8.25
CA LEU A 25 -16.02 8.04 6.85
C LEU A 25 -16.68 7.03 5.91
N ILE A 26 -16.61 5.74 6.23
CA ILE A 26 -17.27 4.68 5.46
C ILE A 26 -18.79 4.89 5.45
N LYS A 27 -19.39 5.21 6.61
CA LYS A 27 -20.82 5.51 6.68
C LYS A 27 -21.20 6.75 5.86
N LYS A 28 -20.38 7.79 5.89
CA LYS A 28 -20.64 9.05 5.20
C LYS A 28 -20.50 8.95 3.68
N TYR A 29 -19.46 8.29 3.20
CA TYR A 29 -19.09 8.29 1.79
C TYR A 29 -19.45 7.01 1.05
N SER A 30 -19.82 5.94 1.78
CA SER A 30 -20.17 4.62 1.23
C SER A 30 -19.18 4.15 0.16
N PRO A 31 -17.85 4.10 0.46
CA PRO A 31 -16.87 3.70 -0.53
C PRO A 31 -17.06 2.24 -0.93
N ASP A 32 -16.81 1.97 -2.21
CA ASP A 32 -16.77 0.63 -2.76
C ASP A 32 -15.47 -0.11 -2.41
N PHE A 33 -14.41 0.67 -2.13
CA PHE A 33 -13.08 0.16 -1.80
C PHE A 33 -12.33 1.15 -0.91
N VAL A 34 -11.55 0.64 0.07
CA VAL A 34 -10.74 1.43 1.01
C VAL A 34 -9.30 1.01 0.91
N VAL A 35 -8.40 1.95 0.65
CA VAL A 35 -6.95 1.75 0.66
C VAL A 35 -6.30 2.70 1.65
N ALA A 36 -5.23 2.26 2.32
CA ALA A 36 -4.49 3.09 3.27
C ALA A 36 -2.99 2.79 3.22
N ASN A 37 -2.16 3.85 3.21
CA ASN A 37 -0.71 3.70 3.29
C ASN A 37 -0.28 3.59 4.76
N ILE A 38 0.53 2.57 5.08
CA ILE A 38 0.97 2.26 6.44
C ILE A 38 2.49 2.19 6.59
N GLU A 39 3.25 2.72 5.65
CA GLU A 39 4.70 2.61 5.68
C GLU A 39 5.35 3.16 6.96
N ASN A 40 4.70 4.15 7.60
CA ASN A 40 5.18 4.80 8.82
C ASN A 40 4.36 4.43 10.07
N ALA A 41 3.57 3.36 10.02
CA ALA A 41 2.64 3.01 11.09
C ALA A 41 3.31 2.56 12.40
N ALA A 42 4.52 1.98 12.35
CA ALA A 42 5.23 1.51 13.53
C ALA A 42 6.22 2.56 14.06
N GLY A 43 5.75 3.45 14.94
CA GLY A 43 6.61 4.46 15.58
C GLY A 43 7.12 5.55 14.64
N GLY A 44 6.51 5.68 13.46
CA GLY A 44 6.91 6.64 12.43
C GLY A 44 7.80 6.05 11.32
N ARG A 45 8.13 4.75 11.38
CA ARG A 45 8.90 4.04 10.34
C ARG A 45 8.54 2.56 10.29
N GLY A 46 8.17 2.09 9.10
CA GLY A 46 7.92 0.69 8.84
C GLY A 46 6.65 0.12 9.48
N VAL A 47 6.54 -1.20 9.44
CA VAL A 47 5.44 -1.99 10.00
C VAL A 47 6.03 -3.15 10.79
N THR A 48 5.57 -3.35 12.02
CA THR A 48 5.86 -4.55 12.82
C THR A 48 4.69 -5.53 12.76
N GLN A 49 4.93 -6.80 13.09
CA GLN A 49 3.86 -7.80 13.14
C GLN A 49 2.70 -7.34 14.04
N LYS A 50 3.00 -6.82 15.23
CA LYS A 50 1.99 -6.29 16.15
C LYS A 50 1.15 -5.15 15.53
N VAL A 51 1.77 -4.28 14.76
CA VAL A 51 1.06 -3.18 14.08
C VAL A 51 0.23 -3.72 12.92
N ALA A 52 0.73 -4.68 12.16
CA ALA A 52 -0.04 -5.33 11.10
C ALA A 52 -1.27 -6.05 11.66
N GLU A 53 -1.13 -6.79 12.75
CA GLU A 53 -2.24 -7.42 13.48
C GLU A 53 -3.25 -6.37 14.00
N GLU A 54 -2.75 -5.27 14.56
CA GLU A 54 -3.58 -4.15 15.03
C GLU A 54 -4.41 -3.52 13.90
N LEU A 55 -3.84 -3.40 12.72
CA LEU A 55 -4.49 -2.76 11.56
C LEU A 55 -5.37 -3.73 10.76
N SER A 56 -5.09 -5.02 10.77
CA SER A 56 -5.84 -6.04 10.00
C SER A 56 -7.32 -6.14 10.41
N VAL A 57 -7.69 -5.65 11.59
CA VAL A 57 -9.09 -5.59 12.05
C VAL A 57 -9.82 -4.31 11.62
N CYS A 58 -9.10 -3.35 11.01
CA CYS A 58 -9.72 -2.15 10.46
C CYS A 58 -10.40 -2.49 9.12
N PRO A 59 -11.52 -1.84 8.77
CA PRO A 59 -12.24 -2.06 7.52
C PRO A 59 -11.51 -1.38 6.34
N VAL A 60 -10.27 -1.81 6.10
CA VAL A 60 -9.41 -1.44 4.96
C VAL A 60 -9.27 -2.67 4.06
N ASP A 61 -9.52 -2.54 2.77
CA ASP A 61 -9.48 -3.66 1.83
C ASP A 61 -8.03 -4.05 1.48
N ILE A 62 -7.13 -3.06 1.35
CA ILE A 62 -5.71 -3.26 1.10
C ILE A 62 -4.88 -2.14 1.71
N PHE A 63 -3.72 -2.48 2.26
CA PHE A 63 -2.72 -1.52 2.67
C PHE A 63 -1.62 -1.39 1.62
N THR A 64 -1.10 -0.18 1.45
CA THR A 64 0.09 0.12 0.67
C THR A 64 1.23 0.54 1.59
N SER A 65 2.42 0.64 1.06
CA SER A 65 3.61 1.01 1.80
C SER A 65 4.59 1.82 0.94
N GLY A 66 5.81 1.98 1.41
CA GLY A 66 6.90 2.66 0.73
C GLY A 66 8.26 2.10 1.16
N ASN A 67 9.30 2.93 1.17
CA ASN A 67 10.65 2.51 1.49
C ASN A 67 10.82 1.99 2.93
N HIS A 68 10.01 2.43 3.87
CA HIS A 68 10.13 2.02 5.27
C HIS A 68 9.56 0.62 5.58
N ILE A 69 8.88 -0.03 4.63
CA ILE A 69 8.44 -1.42 4.83
C ILE A 69 9.61 -2.36 5.13
N TRP A 70 10.82 -2.01 4.69
CA TRP A 70 12.04 -2.79 4.84
C TRP A 70 12.75 -2.59 6.19
N ASP A 71 12.33 -1.63 7.01
CA ASP A 71 13.01 -1.25 8.25
C ASP A 71 12.89 -2.33 9.34
N HIS A 72 11.77 -3.06 9.38
CA HIS A 72 11.55 -4.14 10.35
C HIS A 72 11.77 -5.51 9.73
N LYS A 73 13.04 -5.92 9.58
CA LYS A 73 13.45 -7.18 8.93
C LYS A 73 12.77 -8.43 9.49
N THR A 74 12.44 -8.43 10.80
CA THR A 74 11.75 -9.55 11.46
C THR A 74 10.29 -9.71 11.02
N PHE A 75 9.69 -8.68 10.44
CA PHE A 75 8.33 -8.71 9.93
C PHE A 75 8.26 -9.20 8.47
N LEU A 76 9.30 -8.98 7.68
CA LEU A 76 9.28 -9.29 6.24
C LEU A 76 8.85 -10.73 5.89
N PRO A 77 9.28 -11.79 6.60
CA PRO A 77 8.84 -13.15 6.31
C PRO A 77 7.34 -13.39 6.50
N PHE A 78 6.64 -12.47 7.14
CA PHE A 78 5.20 -12.56 7.40
C PHE A 78 4.36 -11.65 6.51
N LEU A 79 5.01 -10.87 5.64
CA LEU A 79 4.33 -9.85 4.82
C LEU A 79 3.20 -10.45 3.96
N ASP A 80 3.41 -11.66 3.41
CA ASP A 80 2.43 -12.40 2.60
C ASP A 80 1.15 -12.81 3.37
N ARG A 81 1.19 -12.76 4.70
CA ARG A 81 0.04 -13.14 5.55
C ARG A 81 -0.94 -11.99 5.75
N TYR A 82 -0.58 -10.80 5.34
CA TYR A 82 -1.38 -9.59 5.53
C TYR A 82 -1.73 -8.97 4.18
N SER A 83 -2.84 -8.26 4.13
CA SER A 83 -3.25 -7.50 2.95
C SER A 83 -2.42 -6.21 2.81
N ILE A 84 -1.10 -6.36 2.61
CA ILE A 84 -0.14 -5.25 2.50
C ILE A 84 0.64 -5.40 1.19
N LEU A 85 0.63 -4.34 0.39
CA LEU A 85 1.48 -4.23 -0.80
C LEU A 85 2.78 -3.50 -0.45
N ARG A 86 3.90 -4.07 -0.91
CA ARG A 86 5.21 -3.41 -0.93
C ARG A 86 5.45 -2.76 -2.28
N PRO A 87 6.45 -1.88 -2.44
CA PRO A 87 6.77 -1.35 -3.77
C PRO A 87 7.06 -2.46 -4.79
N ALA A 88 6.37 -2.41 -5.93
CA ALA A 88 6.46 -3.43 -6.99
C ALA A 88 7.79 -3.37 -7.75
N ASN A 89 8.41 -2.19 -7.81
CA ASN A 89 9.64 -1.95 -8.55
C ASN A 89 10.92 -2.27 -7.75
N VAL A 90 10.82 -3.05 -6.68
CA VAL A 90 11.97 -3.55 -5.93
C VAL A 90 12.61 -4.70 -6.69
N LYS A 91 13.94 -4.68 -6.84
CA LYS A 91 14.71 -5.76 -7.45
C LYS A 91 14.83 -6.98 -6.54
N GLY A 92 14.87 -8.15 -7.17
CA GLY A 92 15.06 -9.43 -6.48
C GLY A 92 13.77 -10.09 -6.04
N ASP A 93 13.91 -11.32 -5.55
CA ASP A 93 12.81 -12.13 -5.01
C ASP A 93 12.67 -11.83 -3.50
N LEU A 94 11.81 -10.87 -3.19
CA LEU A 94 11.56 -10.43 -1.81
C LEU A 94 10.13 -10.78 -1.39
N PRO A 95 9.90 -11.02 -0.08
CA PRO A 95 8.58 -11.32 0.44
C PRO A 95 7.54 -10.25 0.11
N GLY A 96 6.29 -10.63 -0.01
CA GLY A 96 5.16 -9.74 -0.28
C GLY A 96 4.91 -9.48 -1.75
N PHE A 97 3.77 -8.90 -2.02
CA PHE A 97 3.32 -8.56 -3.37
C PHE A 97 3.39 -7.04 -3.58
N GLY A 98 3.69 -6.62 -4.81
CA GLY A 98 3.73 -5.19 -5.15
C GLY A 98 2.46 -4.69 -5.82
N PHE A 99 1.59 -5.60 -6.25
CA PHE A 99 0.31 -5.30 -6.89
C PHE A 99 -0.65 -6.47 -6.71
N GLY A 100 -1.94 -6.20 -6.93
CA GLY A 100 -2.97 -7.23 -6.88
C GLY A 100 -4.28 -6.77 -7.49
N ILE A 101 -5.21 -7.72 -7.71
CA ILE A 101 -6.57 -7.46 -8.19
C ILE A 101 -7.55 -7.90 -7.10
N TYR A 102 -8.41 -6.99 -6.68
CA TYR A 102 -9.30 -7.16 -5.55
C TYR A 102 -10.77 -6.96 -5.96
N PRO A 103 -11.71 -7.70 -5.36
CA PRO A 103 -13.12 -7.42 -5.52
C PRO A 103 -13.51 -6.14 -4.76
N SER A 104 -14.41 -5.36 -5.31
CA SER A 104 -15.03 -4.22 -4.64
C SER A 104 -16.50 -4.52 -4.28
N LYS A 105 -17.08 -3.72 -3.38
CA LYS A 105 -18.46 -3.93 -2.91
C LYS A 105 -19.53 -3.82 -4.02
N ASN A 106 -19.22 -3.16 -5.12
CA ASN A 106 -20.12 -3.03 -6.27
C ASN A 106 -19.91 -4.10 -7.36
N ASN A 107 -19.31 -5.23 -7.00
CA ASN A 107 -18.98 -6.36 -7.89
C ASN A 107 -18.02 -6.02 -9.04
N LYS A 108 -17.29 -4.93 -8.94
CA LYS A 108 -16.21 -4.57 -9.86
C LYS A 108 -14.88 -5.06 -9.31
N ARG A 109 -13.87 -5.15 -10.20
CA ARG A 109 -12.50 -5.51 -9.83
C ARG A 109 -11.62 -4.28 -9.89
N ILE A 110 -10.90 -4.04 -8.81
CA ILE A 110 -9.90 -2.97 -8.74
C ILE A 110 -8.49 -3.56 -8.74
N GLY A 111 -7.64 -3.06 -9.64
CA GLY A 111 -6.20 -3.27 -9.57
C GLY A 111 -5.58 -2.25 -8.63
N VAL A 112 -4.70 -2.69 -7.73
CA VAL A 112 -3.90 -1.78 -6.91
C VAL A 112 -2.44 -2.07 -7.16
N ILE A 113 -1.67 -1.04 -7.48
CA ILE A 113 -0.23 -1.11 -7.73
C ILE A 113 0.45 -0.17 -6.73
N ASN A 114 1.41 -0.68 -5.98
CA ASN A 114 2.26 0.14 -5.13
C ASN A 114 3.62 0.31 -5.80
N LEU A 115 4.08 1.54 -5.96
CA LEU A 115 5.37 1.89 -6.57
C LEU A 115 6.15 2.82 -5.65
N GLN A 116 7.46 2.84 -5.84
CA GLN A 116 8.37 3.74 -5.13
C GLN A 116 9.24 4.48 -6.13
N GLY A 117 9.33 5.81 -5.97
CA GLY A 117 10.28 6.65 -6.68
C GLY A 117 11.73 6.34 -6.32
N ARG A 118 12.66 6.89 -7.09
CA ARG A 118 14.10 6.69 -6.88
C ARG A 118 14.83 7.95 -6.42
N VAL A 119 14.26 9.12 -6.68
CA VAL A 119 14.88 10.41 -6.36
C VAL A 119 14.93 10.60 -4.85
N PHE A 120 16.13 10.81 -4.31
CA PHE A 120 16.44 10.90 -2.87
C PHE A 120 16.13 9.62 -2.05
N MET A 121 16.06 8.47 -2.72
CA MET A 121 15.77 7.16 -2.09
C MET A 121 17.03 6.28 -1.94
N GLU A 122 18.22 6.77 -2.29
CA GLU A 122 19.46 6.02 -2.18
C GLU A 122 19.72 5.56 -0.74
N GLY A 123 20.08 4.28 -0.60
CA GLY A 123 20.32 3.66 0.71
C GLY A 123 19.07 3.41 1.57
N LYS A 124 17.87 3.69 1.06
CA LYS A 124 16.60 3.50 1.76
C LYS A 124 15.92 2.21 1.31
N GLY A 125 16.50 1.07 1.60
CA GLY A 125 15.94 -0.24 1.25
C GLY A 125 16.64 -0.94 0.09
N PRO A 126 15.98 -1.93 -0.54
CA PRO A 126 16.51 -2.67 -1.69
C PRO A 126 16.69 -1.79 -2.93
N GLU A 127 17.48 -2.29 -3.88
CA GLU A 127 17.66 -1.64 -5.18
C GLU A 127 16.33 -1.61 -5.97
N LEU A 128 16.10 -0.53 -6.71
CA LEU A 128 14.85 -0.29 -7.42
C LEU A 128 15.06 -0.30 -8.94
N ASP A 129 14.14 -0.95 -9.65
CA ASP A 129 13.94 -0.73 -11.08
C ASP A 129 13.24 0.60 -11.34
N ASN A 130 13.24 1.04 -12.60
CA ASN A 130 12.50 2.21 -13.02
C ASN A 130 11.00 1.99 -12.76
N PRO A 131 10.34 2.82 -11.91
CA PRO A 131 8.94 2.62 -11.55
C PRO A 131 7.99 2.71 -12.76
N PHE A 132 8.31 3.52 -13.77
CA PHE A 132 7.49 3.67 -14.95
C PHE A 132 7.51 2.42 -15.82
N ASP A 133 8.70 1.83 -16.04
CA ASP A 133 8.85 0.59 -16.83
C ASP A 133 8.14 -0.59 -16.15
N VAL A 134 8.24 -0.67 -14.81
CA VAL A 134 7.56 -1.69 -14.02
C VAL A 134 6.04 -1.48 -14.05
N CYS A 135 5.61 -0.24 -13.89
CA CYS A 135 4.19 0.13 -13.96
C CYS A 135 3.58 -0.27 -15.30
N GLU A 136 4.23 0.05 -16.43
CA GLU A 136 3.75 -0.26 -17.77
C GLU A 136 3.56 -1.77 -17.98
N LYS A 137 4.51 -2.59 -17.52
CA LYS A 137 4.40 -4.06 -17.57
C LYS A 137 3.20 -4.56 -16.78
N ILE A 138 3.02 -4.08 -15.53
CA ILE A 138 1.90 -4.49 -14.68
C ILE A 138 0.58 -4.05 -15.29
N LEU A 139 0.49 -2.81 -15.79
CA LEU A 139 -0.70 -2.28 -16.45
C LEU A 139 -1.12 -3.12 -17.67
N SER A 140 -0.14 -3.61 -18.45
CA SER A 140 -0.43 -4.45 -19.62
C SER A 140 -1.19 -5.72 -19.25
N ASP A 141 -0.86 -6.33 -18.10
CA ASP A 141 -1.52 -7.54 -17.60
C ASP A 141 -2.86 -7.25 -16.92
N MET A 142 -2.98 -6.09 -16.26
CA MET A 142 -4.12 -5.78 -15.41
C MET A 142 -5.31 -5.17 -16.16
N LYS A 143 -5.08 -4.34 -17.17
CA LYS A 143 -6.14 -3.53 -17.83
C LYS A 143 -7.30 -4.36 -18.41
N SER A 144 -7.06 -5.57 -18.89
CA SER A 144 -8.12 -6.45 -19.41
C SER A 144 -8.88 -7.21 -18.31
N ARG A 145 -8.39 -7.15 -17.06
CA ARG A 145 -8.87 -7.94 -15.92
C ARG A 145 -9.50 -7.12 -14.82
N THR A 146 -9.47 -5.79 -14.94
CA THR A 146 -9.92 -4.84 -13.92
C THR A 146 -10.82 -3.77 -14.52
N ASP A 147 -11.73 -3.24 -13.71
CA ASP A 147 -12.62 -2.12 -14.08
C ASP A 147 -11.98 -0.77 -13.76
N CYS A 148 -11.04 -0.74 -12.82
CA CYS A 148 -10.32 0.44 -12.38
C CYS A 148 -8.93 0.03 -11.86
N ILE A 149 -7.94 0.89 -12.02
CA ILE A 149 -6.60 0.69 -11.46
C ILE A 149 -6.25 1.90 -10.62
N LEU A 150 -5.81 1.64 -9.38
CA LEU A 150 -5.25 2.62 -8.46
C LEU A 150 -3.74 2.39 -8.37
N ILE A 151 -2.97 3.46 -8.50
CA ILE A 151 -1.53 3.45 -8.31
C ILE A 151 -1.21 4.31 -7.09
N ASP A 152 -0.61 3.69 -6.06
CA ASP A 152 0.01 4.42 -4.95
C ASP A 152 1.49 4.58 -5.25
N PHE A 153 1.90 5.81 -5.55
CA PHE A 153 3.27 6.15 -5.92
C PHE A 153 3.95 6.88 -4.77
N HIS A 154 4.76 6.14 -4.02
CA HIS A 154 5.52 6.67 -2.89
C HIS A 154 6.79 7.38 -3.38
N ALA A 155 6.85 8.71 -3.31
CA ALA A 155 7.95 9.53 -3.77
C ALA A 155 8.32 10.62 -2.76
N GLU A 156 9.61 11.00 -2.71
CA GLU A 156 10.09 12.14 -1.91
C GLU A 156 9.97 13.46 -2.69
N THR A 157 9.89 13.40 -4.00
CA THR A 157 9.78 14.59 -4.84
C THR A 157 8.52 14.55 -5.70
N THR A 158 7.94 15.72 -5.93
CA THR A 158 6.79 15.89 -6.83
C THR A 158 7.18 15.90 -8.31
N SER A 159 8.47 15.87 -8.60
CA SER A 159 9.02 15.90 -9.98
C SER A 159 9.29 14.52 -10.56
N GLU A 160 9.06 13.47 -9.80
CA GLU A 160 9.24 12.07 -10.24
C GLU A 160 7.96 11.43 -10.80
#